data_56a61b8c33f69569c7b04bb74059c85d
#
_entry.id   56a61b8c33f69569c7b04bb74059c85d
#
_cell.length_a   1.000
_cell.length_b   1.000
_cell.length_c   1.000
_cell.angle_alpha   90.00
_cell.angle_beta   90.00
_cell.angle_gamma   90.00
#
_symmetry.space_group_name_H-M   'P 1'
#
loop_
_entity.id
_entity.type
_entity.pdbx_description
1 polymer ?
#
loop_
_entity_poly.entity_id
_entity_poly.type
_entity_poly.pdbx_seq_one_letter_code
_entity_poly.pdbx_strand_id
1 'polypeptide(L)'
;MDIPRIFTISESAHRIHNPFTPEKYATLGRVLRMKPGTRILDLGSGSGEMLCTWARDHGVSGIGVDMSELFSQQAEQRAQELGVADRVAFIHQDAAGYIADEKCDIAACVGATWIGGGVAGTIELLNKSLKPGGMLLIGEPYWRRVPATEELAQACGVSSLADFLTLPELVASFDASGYDLVEMVLADQEGWDRYEAAKWLTMRRWLEENPDDDFAPEVRAELTIAPKRHATYTREYFGWGVFALIAR
;
A
#
# COMPACT_ATOMS: atom_id res chain seq x y z
N MET A 1 -17.06 0.34 2.51
CA MET A 1 -16.78 1.39 1.45
C MET A 1 -16.44 0.63 0.19
N ASP A 2 -16.98 1.00 -0.96
CA ASP A 2 -16.67 0.28 -2.21
C ASP A 2 -15.39 0.85 -2.83
N ILE A 3 -14.55 -0.04 -3.40
CA ILE A 3 -13.37 0.38 -4.16
C ILE A 3 -13.84 1.05 -5.45
N PRO A 4 -13.37 2.27 -5.78
CA PRO A 4 -13.74 2.91 -7.04
C PRO A 4 -13.38 2.04 -8.25
N ARG A 5 -14.30 1.88 -9.20
CA ARG A 5 -14.10 1.03 -10.39
C ARG A 5 -12.86 1.45 -11.19
N ILE A 6 -12.58 2.75 -11.28
CA ILE A 6 -11.38 3.25 -11.95
C ILE A 6 -10.10 2.74 -11.30
N PHE A 7 -10.05 2.66 -9.96
CA PHE A 7 -8.92 2.10 -9.21
C PHE A 7 -8.75 0.61 -9.54
N THR A 8 -9.83 -0.17 -9.45
CA THR A 8 -9.79 -1.60 -9.79
C THR A 8 -9.28 -1.84 -11.21
N ILE A 9 -9.73 -1.05 -12.20
CA ILE A 9 -9.28 -1.17 -13.58
C ILE A 9 -7.79 -0.81 -13.70
N SER A 10 -7.39 0.35 -13.18
CA SER A 10 -6.01 0.85 -13.34
C SER A 10 -4.98 -0.04 -12.62
N GLU A 11 -5.36 -0.64 -11.50
CA GLU A 11 -4.48 -1.48 -10.67
C GLU A 11 -4.57 -2.99 -11.01
N SER A 12 -5.48 -3.40 -11.88
CA SER A 12 -5.77 -4.82 -12.15
C SER A 12 -4.56 -5.65 -12.60
N ALA A 13 -3.57 -5.03 -13.24
CA ALA A 13 -2.34 -5.68 -13.69
C ALA A 13 -1.14 -5.47 -12.75
N HIS A 14 -1.32 -4.74 -11.63
CA HIS A 14 -0.26 -4.51 -10.67
C HIS A 14 -0.12 -5.67 -9.69
N ARG A 15 1.13 -6.04 -9.37
CA ARG A 15 1.45 -6.91 -8.24
C ARG A 15 1.65 -6.12 -6.94
N ILE A 16 2.03 -4.86 -7.08
CA ILE A 16 2.31 -3.93 -5.98
C ILE A 16 1.47 -2.69 -6.20
N HIS A 17 0.54 -2.41 -5.31
CA HIS A 17 -0.44 -1.32 -5.41
C HIS A 17 0.06 -0.01 -4.75
N ASN A 18 1.35 0.26 -4.92
CA ASN A 18 2.02 1.46 -4.43
C ASN A 18 3.35 1.65 -5.19
N PRO A 19 4.06 2.78 -5.06
CA PRO A 19 5.26 3.06 -5.85
C PRO A 19 6.53 2.31 -5.41
N PHE A 20 6.41 1.24 -4.62
CA PHE A 20 7.54 0.35 -4.39
C PHE A 20 7.82 -0.53 -5.59
N THR A 21 9.10 -0.80 -5.81
CA THR A 21 9.54 -1.87 -6.71
C THR A 21 9.73 -3.18 -5.94
N PRO A 22 9.83 -4.33 -6.62
CA PRO A 22 10.18 -5.60 -5.97
C PRO A 22 11.47 -5.52 -5.16
N GLU A 23 12.47 -4.73 -5.63
CA GLU A 23 13.76 -4.53 -4.95
C GLU A 23 13.58 -3.73 -3.65
N LYS A 24 12.64 -2.79 -3.60
CA LYS A 24 12.31 -2.04 -2.36
C LYS A 24 11.66 -2.95 -1.32
N TYR A 25 10.74 -3.84 -1.73
CA TYR A 25 10.19 -4.87 -0.83
C TYR A 25 11.25 -5.87 -0.36
N ALA A 26 12.13 -6.31 -1.26
CA ALA A 26 13.25 -7.18 -0.87
C ALA A 26 14.22 -6.46 0.09
N THR A 27 14.45 -5.16 -0.11
CA THR A 27 15.27 -4.35 0.81
C THR A 27 14.60 -4.26 2.18
N LEU A 28 13.31 -3.91 2.23
CA LEU A 28 12.55 -3.84 3.48
C LEU A 28 12.60 -5.20 4.22
N GLY A 29 12.34 -6.31 3.53
CA GLY A 29 12.43 -7.65 4.12
C GLY A 29 13.80 -7.97 4.74
N ARG A 30 14.89 -7.55 4.09
CA ARG A 30 16.26 -7.76 4.61
C ARG A 30 16.57 -6.90 5.84
N VAL A 31 16.22 -5.61 5.81
CA VAL A 31 16.57 -4.69 6.91
C VAL A 31 15.77 -4.97 8.17
N LEU A 32 14.56 -5.50 8.05
CA LEU A 32 13.73 -5.93 9.19
C LEU A 32 14.27 -7.17 9.89
N ARG A 33 15.23 -7.90 9.30
CA ARG A 33 15.88 -9.07 9.88
C ARG A 33 14.90 -10.13 10.42
N MET A 34 13.82 -10.35 9.68
CA MET A 34 12.79 -11.34 10.04
C MET A 34 13.40 -12.74 10.18
N LYS A 35 12.88 -13.51 11.11
CA LYS A 35 13.29 -14.91 11.34
C LYS A 35 12.27 -15.85 10.70
N PRO A 36 12.69 -17.06 10.26
CA PRO A 36 11.71 -18.09 9.90
C PRO A 36 10.71 -18.32 11.02
N GLY A 37 9.41 -18.41 10.64
CA GLY A 37 8.32 -18.54 11.60
C GLY A 37 7.78 -17.20 12.15
N THR A 38 8.35 -16.03 11.80
CA THR A 38 7.73 -14.72 12.05
C THR A 38 6.33 -14.69 11.46
N ARG A 39 5.33 -14.31 12.27
CA ARG A 39 3.92 -14.19 11.83
C ARG A 39 3.60 -12.74 11.47
N ILE A 40 2.97 -12.54 10.32
CA ILE A 40 2.63 -11.23 9.78
C ILE A 40 1.11 -11.14 9.58
N LEU A 41 0.52 -10.02 9.99
CA LEU A 41 -0.81 -9.58 9.56
C LEU A 41 -0.63 -8.42 8.60
N ASP A 42 -1.27 -8.47 7.43
CA ASP A 42 -1.23 -7.40 6.42
C ASP A 42 -2.66 -6.94 6.10
N LEU A 43 -3.04 -5.76 6.60
CA LEU A 43 -4.34 -5.15 6.38
C LEU A 43 -4.31 -4.22 5.15
N GLY A 44 -5.18 -4.49 4.17
CA GLY A 44 -5.10 -3.91 2.83
C GLY A 44 -3.99 -4.57 2.02
N SER A 45 -3.94 -5.91 2.01
CA SER A 45 -2.83 -6.68 1.45
C SER A 45 -2.74 -6.64 -0.09
N GLY A 46 -3.77 -6.13 -0.77
CA GLY A 46 -3.82 -6.09 -2.22
C GLY A 46 -3.59 -7.46 -2.86
N SER A 47 -2.76 -7.52 -3.91
CA SER A 47 -2.41 -8.77 -4.60
C SER A 47 -1.34 -9.61 -3.88
N GLY A 48 -1.09 -9.35 -2.59
CA GLY A 48 -0.31 -10.21 -1.69
C GLY A 48 1.20 -10.29 -1.96
N GLU A 49 1.77 -9.43 -2.81
CA GLU A 49 3.17 -9.55 -3.24
C GLU A 49 4.15 -9.47 -2.07
N MET A 50 3.93 -8.55 -1.11
CA MET A 50 4.79 -8.41 0.07
C MET A 50 4.81 -9.70 0.89
N LEU A 51 3.65 -10.18 1.28
CA LEU A 51 3.53 -11.34 2.16
C LEU A 51 4.02 -12.63 1.47
N CYS A 52 3.66 -12.85 0.20
CA CYS A 52 4.10 -14.02 -0.57
C CYS A 52 5.61 -14.05 -0.79
N THR A 53 6.22 -12.93 -1.17
CA THR A 53 7.68 -12.88 -1.40
C THR A 53 8.45 -13.04 -0.10
N TRP A 54 7.98 -12.46 0.99
CA TRP A 54 8.63 -12.62 2.30
C TRP A 54 8.44 -14.04 2.87
N ALA A 55 7.31 -14.70 2.61
CA ALA A 55 7.14 -16.12 2.96
C ALA A 55 8.15 -17.01 2.22
N ARG A 56 8.39 -16.75 0.92
CA ARG A 56 9.39 -17.45 0.13
C ARG A 56 10.82 -17.17 0.61
N ASP A 57 11.16 -15.88 0.80
CA ASP A 57 12.55 -15.45 0.96
C ASP A 57 13.02 -15.49 2.43
N HIS A 58 12.10 -15.32 3.38
CA HIS A 58 12.42 -15.24 4.82
C HIS A 58 11.75 -16.33 5.66
N GLY A 59 10.91 -17.18 5.06
CA GLY A 59 10.23 -18.25 5.80
C GLY A 59 9.19 -17.76 6.80
N VAL A 60 8.61 -16.58 6.57
CA VAL A 60 7.53 -16.04 7.40
C VAL A 60 6.21 -16.73 7.07
N SER A 61 5.22 -16.59 7.95
CA SER A 61 3.84 -16.97 7.72
C SER A 61 2.92 -15.77 7.99
N GLY A 62 1.70 -15.79 7.48
CA GLY A 62 0.80 -14.69 7.78
C GLY A 62 -0.56 -14.74 7.10
N ILE A 63 -1.32 -13.68 7.40
CA ILE A 63 -2.66 -13.46 6.87
C ILE A 63 -2.67 -12.08 6.20
N GLY A 64 -3.13 -12.03 4.96
CA GLY A 64 -3.50 -10.81 4.25
C GLY A 64 -5.01 -10.65 4.27
N VAL A 65 -5.49 -9.43 4.49
CA VAL A 65 -6.92 -9.09 4.45
C VAL A 65 -7.12 -7.96 3.46
N ASP A 66 -7.98 -8.15 2.47
CA ASP A 66 -8.31 -7.13 1.48
C ASP A 66 -9.79 -7.17 1.11
N MET A 67 -10.36 -6.01 0.84
CA MET A 67 -11.76 -5.88 0.45
C MET A 67 -12.02 -6.13 -1.04
N SER A 68 -10.98 -6.21 -1.86
CA SER A 68 -11.08 -6.50 -3.28
C SER A 68 -11.08 -8.00 -3.54
N GLU A 69 -12.16 -8.52 -4.10
CA GLU A 69 -12.23 -9.91 -4.54
C GLU A 69 -11.15 -10.23 -5.58
N LEU A 70 -10.97 -9.32 -6.57
CA LEU A 70 -9.95 -9.46 -7.61
C LEU A 70 -8.55 -9.58 -7.01
N PHE A 71 -8.19 -8.69 -6.09
CA PHE A 71 -6.84 -8.68 -5.51
C PHE A 71 -6.63 -9.88 -4.58
N SER A 72 -7.65 -10.29 -3.82
CA SER A 72 -7.59 -11.48 -2.99
C SER A 72 -7.36 -12.75 -3.82
N GLN A 73 -8.05 -12.90 -4.96
CA GLN A 73 -7.83 -14.01 -5.89
C GLN A 73 -6.42 -13.98 -6.50
N GLN A 74 -5.93 -12.79 -6.87
CA GLN A 74 -4.55 -12.63 -7.36
C GLN A 74 -3.51 -12.97 -6.29
N ALA A 75 -3.78 -12.64 -5.03
CA ALA A 75 -2.90 -12.97 -3.91
C ALA A 75 -2.84 -14.49 -3.65
N GLU A 76 -3.97 -15.19 -3.68
CA GLU A 76 -4.02 -16.66 -3.59
C GLU A 76 -3.26 -17.32 -4.74
N GLN A 77 -3.48 -16.85 -5.98
CA GLN A 77 -2.72 -17.32 -7.13
C GLN A 77 -1.22 -17.09 -6.95
N ARG A 78 -0.83 -15.93 -6.45
CA ARG A 78 0.57 -15.59 -6.18
C ARG A 78 1.21 -16.51 -5.15
N ALA A 79 0.48 -16.86 -4.09
CA ALA A 79 0.94 -17.82 -3.09
C ALA A 79 1.21 -19.19 -3.70
N GLN A 80 0.35 -19.65 -4.62
CA GLN A 80 0.55 -20.90 -5.36
C GLN A 80 1.76 -20.83 -6.29
N GLU A 81 1.88 -19.75 -7.09
CA GLU A 81 3.02 -19.52 -8.00
C GLU A 81 4.37 -19.58 -7.28
N LEU A 82 4.43 -19.04 -6.06
CA LEU A 82 5.65 -19.02 -5.26
C LEU A 82 5.84 -20.22 -4.34
N GLY A 83 4.89 -21.17 -4.32
CA GLY A 83 4.94 -22.37 -3.49
C GLY A 83 4.89 -22.09 -1.99
N VAL A 84 4.11 -21.08 -1.58
CA VAL A 84 3.99 -20.62 -0.18
C VAL A 84 2.54 -20.66 0.33
N ALA A 85 1.62 -21.27 -0.40
CA ALA A 85 0.20 -21.34 -0.03
C ALA A 85 -0.06 -22.13 1.28
N ASP A 86 0.92 -22.87 1.77
CA ASP A 86 0.90 -23.52 3.09
C ASP A 86 1.28 -22.57 4.25
N ARG A 87 1.82 -21.41 3.96
CA ARG A 87 2.32 -20.43 4.94
C ARG A 87 1.51 -19.16 5.00
N VAL A 88 0.86 -18.76 3.89
CA VAL A 88 0.11 -17.52 3.80
C VAL A 88 -1.33 -17.80 3.42
N ALA A 89 -2.26 -17.05 4.02
CA ALA A 89 -3.68 -17.09 3.70
C ALA A 89 -4.18 -15.68 3.39
N PHE A 90 -5.14 -15.57 2.48
CA PHE A 90 -5.77 -14.31 2.12
C PHE A 90 -7.26 -14.38 2.40
N ILE A 91 -7.79 -13.31 2.99
CA ILE A 91 -9.19 -13.19 3.40
C ILE A 91 -9.80 -12.03 2.62
N HIS A 92 -10.80 -12.33 1.79
CA HIS A 92 -11.61 -11.31 1.15
C HIS A 92 -12.60 -10.74 2.15
N GLN A 93 -12.25 -9.64 2.79
CA GLN A 93 -13.07 -8.97 3.82
C GLN A 93 -12.64 -7.50 3.95
N ASP A 94 -13.55 -6.64 4.44
CA ASP A 94 -13.17 -5.30 4.87
C ASP A 94 -12.16 -5.38 6.02
N ALA A 95 -10.98 -4.78 5.81
CA ALA A 95 -9.91 -4.74 6.80
C ALA A 95 -10.18 -3.72 7.93
N ALA A 96 -11.14 -2.81 7.75
CA ALA A 96 -11.53 -1.86 8.79
C ALA A 96 -12.10 -2.59 10.01
N GLY A 97 -11.41 -2.51 11.13
CA GLY A 97 -11.80 -3.19 12.37
C GLY A 97 -11.42 -4.68 12.46
N TYR A 98 -10.72 -5.25 11.47
CA TYR A 98 -10.24 -6.63 11.53
C TYR A 98 -9.23 -6.81 12.66
N ILE A 99 -9.40 -7.85 13.46
CA ILE A 99 -8.49 -8.26 14.53
C ILE A 99 -8.18 -9.74 14.32
N ALA A 100 -6.90 -10.10 14.25
CA ALA A 100 -6.50 -11.48 14.12
C ALA A 100 -6.78 -12.31 15.38
N ASP A 101 -7.24 -13.54 15.22
CA ASP A 101 -7.49 -14.47 16.34
C ASP A 101 -6.22 -14.75 17.15
N GLU A 102 -5.08 -14.81 16.47
CA GLU A 102 -3.79 -15.00 17.10
C GLU A 102 -2.88 -13.79 16.86
N LYS A 103 -2.20 -13.35 17.92
CA LYS A 103 -1.25 -12.24 17.84
C LYS A 103 -0.11 -12.53 16.88
N CYS A 104 0.29 -11.51 16.13
CA CYS A 104 1.39 -11.53 15.16
C CYS A 104 2.64 -10.83 15.69
N ASP A 105 3.79 -11.12 15.07
CA ASP A 105 5.06 -10.48 15.36
C ASP A 105 5.19 -9.14 14.62
N ILE A 106 4.57 -9.07 13.44
CA ILE A 106 4.53 -7.86 12.60
C ILE A 106 3.07 -7.65 12.17
N ALA A 107 2.56 -6.44 12.37
CA ALA A 107 1.26 -6.02 11.83
C ALA A 107 1.49 -4.86 10.84
N ALA A 108 1.00 -5.01 9.62
CA ALA A 108 1.24 -4.11 8.51
C ALA A 108 -0.07 -3.51 7.97
N CYS A 109 0.01 -2.26 7.53
CA CYS A 109 -0.94 -1.63 6.63
C CYS A 109 -0.13 -0.75 5.66
N VAL A 110 0.00 -1.19 4.41
CA VAL A 110 0.93 -0.61 3.45
C VAL A 110 0.16 0.06 2.31
N GLY A 111 -0.24 1.33 2.54
CA GLY A 111 -0.97 2.14 1.55
C GLY A 111 -2.49 2.12 1.70
N ALA A 112 -3.01 1.71 2.87
CA ALA A 112 -4.45 1.67 3.14
C ALA A 112 -4.83 2.24 4.52
N THR A 113 -4.11 3.23 5.02
CA THR A 113 -4.31 3.79 6.38
C THR A 113 -5.68 4.45 6.60
N TRP A 114 -6.43 4.69 5.52
CA TRP A 114 -7.83 5.10 5.59
C TRP A 114 -8.73 4.09 6.34
N ILE A 115 -8.35 2.79 6.41
CA ILE A 115 -9.09 1.75 7.16
C ILE A 115 -9.18 2.04 8.66
N GLY A 116 -8.21 2.76 9.21
CA GLY A 116 -8.22 3.23 10.60
C GLY A 116 -8.63 4.69 10.74
N GLY A 117 -9.05 5.36 9.66
CA GLY A 117 -9.31 6.80 9.68
C GLY A 117 -8.03 7.65 9.69
N GLY A 118 -6.95 7.15 9.10
CA GLY A 118 -5.63 7.76 9.03
C GLY A 118 -4.59 7.00 9.84
N VAL A 119 -3.36 7.52 9.85
CA VAL A 119 -2.19 6.84 10.43
C VAL A 119 -2.39 6.47 11.90
N ALA A 120 -2.82 7.40 12.74
CA ALA A 120 -2.97 7.16 14.19
C ALA A 120 -3.99 6.05 14.50
N GLY A 121 -5.18 6.11 13.91
CA GLY A 121 -6.19 5.08 14.13
C GLY A 121 -5.80 3.72 13.50
N THR A 122 -5.00 3.73 12.42
CA THR A 122 -4.45 2.49 11.86
C THR A 122 -3.42 1.86 12.79
N ILE A 123 -2.55 2.64 13.43
CA ILE A 123 -1.64 2.17 14.48
C ILE A 123 -2.43 1.51 15.62
N GLU A 124 -3.50 2.16 16.10
CA GLU A 124 -4.37 1.60 17.14
C GLU A 124 -5.04 0.29 16.71
N LEU A 125 -5.52 0.21 15.46
CA LEU A 125 -6.12 -1.00 14.91
C LEU A 125 -5.11 -2.16 14.85
N LEU A 126 -3.94 -1.94 14.27
CA LEU A 126 -2.89 -2.95 14.11
C LEU A 126 -2.38 -3.46 15.46
N ASN A 127 -2.26 -2.57 16.45
CA ASN A 127 -1.79 -2.92 17.79
C ASN A 127 -2.70 -3.94 18.49
N LYS A 128 -4.00 -3.98 18.14
CA LYS A 128 -4.94 -4.98 18.67
C LYS A 128 -4.57 -6.41 18.27
N SER A 129 -3.82 -6.60 17.20
CA SER A 129 -3.34 -7.90 16.71
C SER A 129 -1.85 -8.16 16.98
N LEU A 130 -1.11 -7.17 17.51
CA LEU A 130 0.32 -7.25 17.70
C LEU A 130 0.70 -7.91 19.04
N LYS A 131 1.77 -8.69 19.07
CA LYS A 131 2.39 -9.19 20.30
C LYS A 131 3.10 -8.04 21.04
N PRO A 132 3.27 -8.12 22.37
CA PRO A 132 4.15 -7.21 23.09
C PRO A 132 5.57 -7.21 22.50
N GLY A 133 6.11 -6.03 22.21
CA GLY A 133 7.42 -5.87 21.55
C GLY A 133 7.41 -6.21 20.04
N GLY A 134 6.26 -6.44 19.44
CA GLY A 134 6.11 -6.62 18.00
C GLY A 134 6.32 -5.32 17.22
N MET A 135 6.35 -5.43 15.90
CA MET A 135 6.64 -4.32 14.98
C MET A 135 5.41 -3.95 14.18
N LEU A 136 5.17 -2.66 14.00
CA LEU A 136 4.19 -2.15 13.03
C LEU A 136 4.90 -1.75 11.74
N LEU A 137 4.24 -1.98 10.60
CA LEU A 137 4.65 -1.43 9.31
C LEU A 137 3.52 -0.54 8.77
N ILE A 138 3.85 0.74 8.59
CA ILE A 138 2.94 1.74 8.02
C ILE A 138 3.49 2.17 6.67
N GLY A 139 2.73 1.95 5.61
CA GLY A 139 3.02 2.48 4.27
C GLY A 139 2.14 3.70 4.01
N GLU A 140 2.75 4.86 3.75
CA GLU A 140 2.01 6.13 3.69
C GLU A 140 2.57 7.07 2.62
N PRO A 141 1.70 7.76 1.85
CA PRO A 141 2.09 8.92 1.08
C PRO A 141 2.38 10.11 2.00
N TYR A 142 3.23 11.01 1.50
CA TYR A 142 3.52 12.27 2.19
C TYR A 142 3.84 13.37 1.17
N TRP A 143 3.72 14.63 1.59
CA TRP A 143 4.23 15.73 0.81
C TRP A 143 5.76 15.73 0.84
N ARG A 144 6.39 15.35 -0.27
CA ARG A 144 7.83 15.52 -0.48
C ARG A 144 8.18 17.00 -0.60
N ARG A 145 7.28 17.77 -1.20
CA ARG A 145 7.26 19.22 -1.26
C ARG A 145 5.81 19.67 -1.04
N VAL A 146 5.60 20.60 -0.13
CA VAL A 146 4.26 21.13 0.12
C VAL A 146 3.82 22.01 -1.05
N PRO A 147 2.67 21.76 -1.68
CA PRO A 147 2.09 22.67 -2.67
C PRO A 147 1.84 24.05 -2.04
N ALA A 148 2.05 25.12 -2.83
CA ALA A 148 1.92 26.47 -2.32
C ALA A 148 0.46 26.91 -2.05
N THR A 149 -0.52 26.23 -2.66
CA THR A 149 -1.95 26.54 -2.55
C THR A 149 -2.80 25.27 -2.58
N GLU A 150 -4.05 25.39 -2.10
CA GLU A 150 -5.05 24.31 -2.19
C GLU A 150 -5.34 23.90 -3.64
N GLU A 151 -5.40 24.85 -4.57
CA GLU A 151 -5.63 24.55 -5.99
C GLU A 151 -4.49 23.69 -6.57
N LEU A 152 -3.26 23.91 -6.11
CA LEU A 152 -2.12 23.10 -6.54
C LEU A 152 -2.17 21.69 -5.93
N ALA A 153 -2.63 21.54 -4.69
CA ALA A 153 -2.89 20.24 -4.08
C ALA A 153 -3.98 19.49 -4.85
N GLN A 154 -5.09 20.15 -5.18
CA GLN A 154 -6.16 19.57 -6.01
C GLN A 154 -5.67 19.19 -7.41
N ALA A 155 -4.78 19.96 -8.01
CA ALA A 155 -4.13 19.61 -9.28
C ALA A 155 -3.25 18.36 -9.18
N CYS A 156 -2.75 18.03 -7.99
CA CYS A 156 -2.09 16.74 -7.70
C CYS A 156 -3.08 15.56 -7.59
N GLY A 157 -4.39 15.82 -7.54
CA GLY A 157 -5.42 14.77 -7.43
C GLY A 157 -5.84 14.45 -6.00
N VAL A 158 -5.51 15.30 -5.03
CA VAL A 158 -5.99 15.19 -3.64
C VAL A 158 -7.02 16.27 -3.34
N SER A 159 -7.79 16.13 -2.26
CA SER A 159 -8.87 17.06 -1.95
C SER A 159 -8.35 18.33 -1.30
N SER A 160 -7.28 18.24 -0.50
CA SER A 160 -6.76 19.31 0.33
C SER A 160 -5.27 19.12 0.65
N LEU A 161 -4.59 20.21 1.01
CA LEU A 161 -3.24 20.16 1.58
C LEU A 161 -3.16 19.31 2.85
N ALA A 162 -4.25 19.24 3.62
CA ALA A 162 -4.31 18.47 4.86
C ALA A 162 -4.41 16.94 4.64
N ASP A 163 -4.61 16.47 3.41
CA ASP A 163 -4.72 15.04 3.12
C ASP A 163 -3.40 14.31 3.38
N PHE A 164 -2.26 14.99 3.23
CA PHE A 164 -0.96 14.41 3.51
C PHE A 164 -0.15 15.27 4.47
N LEU A 165 0.59 14.60 5.35
CA LEU A 165 1.65 15.21 6.14
C LEU A 165 2.93 15.36 5.31
N THR A 166 3.84 16.23 5.72
CA THR A 166 5.24 16.17 5.26
C THR A 166 5.96 15.00 5.93
N LEU A 167 7.08 14.56 5.39
CA LEU A 167 7.85 13.48 6.00
C LEU A 167 8.27 13.78 7.46
N PRO A 168 8.74 15.00 7.82
CA PRO A 168 9.01 15.34 9.24
C PRO A 168 7.76 15.28 10.14
N GLU A 169 6.61 15.75 9.67
CA GLU A 169 5.36 15.69 10.42
C GLU A 169 4.87 14.25 10.60
N LEU A 170 5.00 13.41 9.56
CA LEU A 170 4.66 12.00 9.63
C LEU A 170 5.55 11.28 10.67
N VAL A 171 6.85 11.52 10.67
CA VAL A 171 7.78 10.98 11.68
C VAL A 171 7.42 11.47 13.08
N ALA A 172 7.08 12.76 13.23
CA ALA A 172 6.64 13.32 14.51
C ALA A 172 5.32 12.70 15.00
N SER A 173 4.42 12.30 14.08
CA SER A 173 3.17 11.63 14.44
C SER A 173 3.39 10.23 15.02
N PHE A 174 4.39 9.50 14.56
CA PHE A 174 4.79 8.21 15.15
C PHE A 174 5.34 8.39 16.57
N ASP A 175 6.20 9.39 16.77
CA ASP A 175 6.73 9.74 18.09
C ASP A 175 5.62 10.12 19.06
N ALA A 176 4.68 10.96 18.64
CA ALA A 176 3.50 11.36 19.41
C ALA A 176 2.59 10.17 19.76
N SER A 177 2.56 9.14 18.92
CA SER A 177 1.81 7.90 19.16
C SER A 177 2.52 6.92 20.09
N GLY A 178 3.72 7.25 20.60
CA GLY A 178 4.47 6.42 21.54
C GLY A 178 5.35 5.35 20.89
N TYR A 179 5.74 5.55 19.64
CA TYR A 179 6.56 4.59 18.89
C TYR A 179 7.91 5.17 18.49
N ASP A 180 8.93 4.32 18.51
CA ASP A 180 10.21 4.59 17.87
C ASP A 180 10.15 4.18 16.41
N LEU A 181 10.54 5.09 15.50
CA LEU A 181 10.83 4.74 14.11
C LEU A 181 12.17 4.02 14.05
N VAL A 182 12.17 2.73 13.73
CA VAL A 182 13.37 1.88 13.77
C VAL A 182 13.94 1.57 12.37
N GLU A 183 13.12 1.72 11.32
CA GLU A 183 13.55 1.57 9.92
C GLU A 183 12.62 2.35 8.99
N MET A 184 13.16 2.81 7.88
CA MET A 184 12.42 3.55 6.87
C MET A 184 12.95 3.21 5.47
N VAL A 185 12.06 2.77 4.58
CA VAL A 185 12.37 2.59 3.16
C VAL A 185 11.45 3.49 2.34
N LEU A 186 12.04 4.36 1.53
CA LEU A 186 11.30 5.32 0.71
C LEU A 186 11.28 4.89 -0.75
N ALA A 187 10.16 5.14 -1.42
CA ALA A 187 10.06 5.05 -2.87
C ALA A 187 10.95 6.13 -3.51
N ASP A 188 11.60 5.76 -4.59
CA ASP A 188 12.35 6.71 -5.42
C ASP A 188 11.48 7.21 -6.59
N GLN A 189 12.02 8.18 -7.31
CA GLN A 189 11.31 8.82 -8.42
C GLN A 189 11.03 7.82 -9.56
N GLU A 190 11.95 6.90 -9.81
CA GLU A 190 11.76 5.88 -10.85
C GLU A 190 10.62 4.92 -10.48
N GLY A 191 10.54 4.50 -9.21
CA GLY A 191 9.44 3.69 -8.69
C GLY A 191 8.09 4.37 -8.90
N TRP A 192 7.99 5.67 -8.58
CA TRP A 192 6.79 6.46 -8.84
C TRP A 192 6.45 6.53 -10.34
N ASP A 193 7.43 6.86 -11.19
CA ASP A 193 7.24 6.98 -12.64
C ASP A 193 6.77 5.63 -13.23
N ARG A 194 7.33 4.51 -12.79
CA ARG A 194 6.97 3.16 -13.23
C ARG A 194 5.57 2.74 -12.76
N TYR A 195 5.25 3.03 -11.50
CA TYR A 195 3.94 2.73 -10.92
C TYR A 195 2.82 3.47 -11.68
N GLU A 196 2.96 4.77 -11.88
CA GLU A 196 1.97 5.55 -12.62
C GLU A 196 1.88 5.14 -14.10
N ALA A 197 3.01 4.95 -14.78
CA ALA A 197 3.00 4.56 -16.20
C ALA A 197 2.36 3.18 -16.46
N ALA A 198 2.50 2.24 -15.54
CA ALA A 198 1.86 0.94 -15.64
C ALA A 198 0.33 1.03 -15.59
N LYS A 199 -0.24 1.93 -14.78
CA LYS A 199 -1.69 2.22 -14.76
C LYS A 199 -2.19 2.69 -16.12
N TRP A 200 -1.42 3.55 -16.80
CA TRP A 200 -1.82 4.08 -18.11
C TRP A 200 -1.89 2.97 -19.16
N LEU A 201 -0.92 2.07 -19.18
CA LEU A 201 -0.93 0.91 -20.07
C LEU A 201 -2.09 -0.02 -19.76
N THR A 202 -2.36 -0.26 -18.47
CA THR A 202 -3.48 -1.12 -18.03
C THR A 202 -4.82 -0.52 -18.46
N MET A 203 -5.07 0.77 -18.24
CA MET A 203 -6.27 1.45 -18.71
C MET A 203 -6.40 1.43 -20.24
N ARG A 204 -5.29 1.60 -20.98
CA ARG A 204 -5.30 1.56 -22.44
C ARG A 204 -5.70 0.19 -22.96
N ARG A 205 -5.17 -0.89 -22.39
CA ARG A 205 -5.53 -2.27 -22.77
C ARG A 205 -6.97 -2.58 -22.40
N TRP A 206 -7.40 -2.18 -21.20
CA TRP A 206 -8.79 -2.36 -20.79
C TRP A 206 -9.78 -1.72 -21.78
N LEU A 207 -9.49 -0.51 -22.27
CA LEU A 207 -10.31 0.16 -23.29
C LEU A 207 -10.34 -0.56 -24.64
N GLU A 208 -9.29 -1.29 -25.00
CA GLU A 208 -9.26 -2.12 -26.22
C GLU A 208 -10.11 -3.38 -26.08
N GLU A 209 -10.12 -3.96 -24.87
CA GLU A 209 -10.86 -5.17 -24.53
C GLU A 209 -12.34 -4.90 -24.22
N ASN A 210 -12.67 -3.67 -23.81
CA ASN A 210 -14.01 -3.27 -23.36
C ASN A 210 -14.50 -1.98 -24.06
N PRO A 211 -14.56 -1.94 -25.42
CA PRO A 211 -14.87 -0.70 -26.16
C PRO A 211 -16.29 -0.19 -25.93
N ASP A 212 -17.23 -1.09 -25.62
CA ASP A 212 -18.66 -0.80 -25.47
C ASP A 212 -19.10 -0.77 -24.00
N ASP A 213 -18.16 -0.83 -23.04
CA ASP A 213 -18.48 -0.73 -21.61
C ASP A 213 -18.92 0.70 -21.25
N ASP A 214 -20.00 0.82 -20.49
CA ASP A 214 -20.58 2.12 -20.08
C ASP A 214 -19.58 2.99 -19.30
N PHE A 215 -18.54 2.41 -18.71
CA PHE A 215 -17.48 3.10 -17.97
C PHE A 215 -16.26 3.48 -18.84
N ALA A 216 -16.25 3.10 -20.13
CA ALA A 216 -15.14 3.41 -21.02
C ALA A 216 -14.88 4.93 -21.22
N PRO A 217 -15.90 5.82 -21.25
CA PRO A 217 -15.67 7.27 -21.29
C PRO A 217 -14.86 7.79 -20.11
N GLU A 218 -15.13 7.34 -18.88
CA GLU A 218 -14.44 7.72 -17.65
C GLU A 218 -12.98 7.25 -17.66
N VAL A 219 -12.73 5.99 -18.05
CA VAL A 219 -11.39 5.44 -18.20
C VAL A 219 -10.60 6.22 -19.26
N ARG A 220 -11.24 6.60 -20.37
CA ARG A 220 -10.64 7.43 -21.42
C ARG A 220 -10.27 8.82 -20.91
N ALA A 221 -11.16 9.44 -20.13
CA ALA A 221 -10.93 10.74 -19.53
C ALA A 221 -9.74 10.70 -18.58
N GLU A 222 -9.70 9.71 -17.67
CA GLU A 222 -8.60 9.53 -16.72
C GLU A 222 -7.27 9.27 -17.45
N LEU A 223 -7.23 8.37 -18.43
CA LEU A 223 -6.03 8.10 -19.22
C LEU A 223 -5.51 9.33 -19.97
N THR A 224 -6.38 10.28 -20.31
CA THR A 224 -5.99 11.54 -20.96
C THR A 224 -5.33 12.51 -19.99
N ILE A 225 -5.77 12.51 -18.73
CA ILE A 225 -5.36 13.47 -17.69
C ILE A 225 -4.18 12.93 -16.87
N ALA A 226 -4.19 11.66 -16.49
CA ALA A 226 -3.26 11.08 -15.53
C ALA A 226 -1.77 11.26 -15.92
N PRO A 227 -1.33 11.03 -17.18
CA PRO A 227 0.07 11.26 -17.56
C PRO A 227 0.51 12.72 -17.40
N LYS A 228 -0.38 13.66 -17.74
CA LYS A 228 -0.12 15.10 -17.62
C LYS A 228 -0.06 15.53 -16.16
N ARG A 229 -1.03 15.04 -15.34
CA ARG A 229 -1.06 15.29 -13.90
C ARG A 229 0.22 14.80 -13.24
N HIS A 230 0.66 13.58 -13.57
CA HIS A 230 1.90 13.03 -13.03
C HIS A 230 3.11 13.87 -13.44
N ALA A 231 3.31 14.12 -14.73
CA ALA A 231 4.47 14.85 -15.22
C ALA A 231 4.55 16.31 -14.72
N THR A 232 3.40 16.97 -14.51
CA THR A 232 3.32 18.37 -14.12
C THR A 232 3.33 18.57 -12.60
N TYR A 233 2.70 17.64 -11.84
CA TYR A 233 2.40 17.84 -10.43
C TYR A 233 2.90 16.69 -9.55
N THR A 234 2.27 15.50 -9.59
CA THR A 234 2.47 14.48 -8.56
C THR A 234 3.91 13.99 -8.49
N ARG A 235 4.62 13.98 -9.61
CA ARG A 235 6.04 13.65 -9.70
C ARG A 235 6.93 14.56 -8.84
N GLU A 236 6.58 15.82 -8.67
CA GLU A 236 7.33 16.77 -7.86
C GLU A 236 6.91 16.74 -6.38
N TYR A 237 5.59 16.62 -6.13
CA TYR A 237 5.04 16.87 -4.81
C TYR A 237 4.90 15.61 -3.95
N PHE A 238 4.71 14.43 -4.54
CA PHE A 238 4.45 13.22 -3.79
C PHE A 238 5.72 12.47 -3.40
N GLY A 239 5.76 12.03 -2.15
CA GLY A 239 6.63 10.99 -1.63
C GLY A 239 5.81 9.82 -1.12
N TRP A 240 6.43 8.68 -0.93
CA TRP A 240 5.82 7.50 -0.34
C TRP A 240 6.89 6.65 0.36
N GLY A 241 6.52 5.98 1.45
CA GLY A 241 7.46 5.15 2.17
C GLY A 241 6.79 4.13 3.08
N VAL A 242 7.54 3.12 3.49
CA VAL A 242 7.18 2.20 4.56
C VAL A 242 8.05 2.47 5.77
N PHE A 243 7.40 2.60 6.91
CA PHE A 243 7.96 2.97 8.20
C PHE A 243 7.77 1.81 9.17
N ALA A 244 8.86 1.32 9.75
CA ALA A 244 8.83 0.27 10.77
C ALA A 244 8.89 0.89 12.16
N LEU A 245 7.93 0.54 13.01
CA LEU A 245 7.71 1.16 14.32
C LEU A 245 7.70 0.10 15.41
N ILE A 246 8.33 0.41 16.55
CA ILE A 246 8.29 -0.41 17.78
C ILE A 246 7.82 0.48 18.94
N ALA A 247 6.86 -0.02 19.74
CA ALA A 247 6.37 0.71 20.91
C ALA A 247 7.49 0.91 21.95
N ARG A 248 7.51 2.09 22.59
CA ARG A 248 8.42 2.42 23.70
C ARG A 248 8.08 1.72 24.99
#